data_e48e968b87a1041e00cf7b2aac10fa5f
#
_entry.id   e48e968b87a1041e00cf7b2aac10fa5f
#
_cell.length_a   1.000
_cell.length_b   1.000
_cell.length_c   1.000
_cell.angle_alpha   90.00
_cell.angle_beta   90.00
_cell.angle_gamma   90.00
#
_symmetry.space_group_name_H-M   'P 1'
#
loop_
_entity.id
_entity.type
_entity.pdbx_description
1 polymer ?
#
loop_
_entity_poly.entity_id
_entity_poly.type
_entity_poly.pdbx_seq_one_letter_code
_entity_poly.pdbx_strand_id
1 'polypeptide(L)'
;MALLEAGHSVLLTGAAGTGKTYVLNEFIRRSRRKGKHVAITATTGLAATHLGGATIHAWSGVGVADMLDDKHAHRLSKQRQDLIRKADVLIIDEISMLHDFRLDMIDEIARTVREDEAPFGGLQIVMSGDFFQLPPVNRSGSRRGGFVTDSQVWQAADLTVCYLDVQYRQADDDEYQQILNGIRAGVLTRRQLDLLQSRGEVTQDPWAQQTRLLTTNADVDAINAQHLAELGGDIHEFEMQTSGGAQYVEQLKRSCLAPEILQLKVGASVMCIKNSPDRRYVNGSLGVVKSFDKESGYPVIELVSGRVIAMQPDTWELIDGDKRRASLSQLPLRLAWAITVHKSQGMTLDAARIDLSRAFVEGMGYVALSRVKGLKHLQLDGLNGMALRVSREARELDGLLRDRSQQALSQHAPVIDTWREREASRAEGSEDEIDELELDPMVLAKLKSWRTERAAEIGKPPYIIAGNALLELLAARRPQTRAELLRVKGMGEAKAAAYGDDILAIVRL
;
A
#
# COMPACT_ATOMS: atom_id res chain seq x y z
N MET A 1 -3.99 -13.18 -11.53
CA MET A 1 -5.07 -13.71 -10.65
C MET A 1 -5.26 -15.22 -10.80
N ALA A 2 -5.45 -15.76 -12.00
CA ALA A 2 -5.66 -17.20 -12.22
C ALA A 2 -4.66 -18.08 -11.46
N LEU A 3 -3.39 -17.85 -11.64
CA LEU A 3 -2.31 -18.63 -11.02
C LEU A 3 -2.30 -18.50 -9.48
N LEU A 4 -2.53 -17.29 -8.96
CA LEU A 4 -2.63 -17.06 -7.52
C LEU A 4 -3.79 -17.83 -6.88
N GLU A 5 -4.96 -17.84 -7.54
CA GLU A 5 -6.13 -18.57 -7.05
C GLU A 5 -6.00 -20.09 -7.22
N ALA A 6 -5.21 -20.55 -8.18
CA ALA A 6 -4.87 -21.95 -8.37
C ALA A 6 -3.85 -22.48 -7.35
N GLY A 7 -3.27 -21.61 -6.51
CA GLY A 7 -2.33 -22.00 -5.45
C GLY A 7 -0.86 -21.96 -5.86
N HIS A 8 -0.53 -21.45 -7.04
CA HIS A 8 0.87 -21.33 -7.44
C HIS A 8 1.60 -20.28 -6.60
N SER A 9 2.86 -20.55 -6.26
CA SER A 9 3.78 -19.56 -5.75
C SER A 9 4.22 -18.64 -6.89
N VAL A 10 4.10 -17.32 -6.69
CA VAL A 10 4.19 -16.33 -7.77
C VAL A 10 5.14 -15.20 -7.43
N LEU A 11 5.99 -14.84 -8.39
CA LEU A 11 6.64 -13.53 -8.42
C LEU A 11 5.81 -12.58 -9.31
N LEU A 12 5.21 -11.57 -8.70
CA LEU A 12 4.50 -10.49 -9.39
C LEU A 12 5.44 -9.31 -9.60
N THR A 13 5.91 -9.09 -10.81
CA THR A 13 6.88 -8.04 -11.13
C THR A 13 6.43 -7.14 -12.27
N GLY A 14 7.17 -6.07 -12.53
CA GLY A 14 6.88 -5.08 -13.56
C GLY A 14 7.24 -3.67 -13.11
N ALA A 15 7.14 -2.70 -14.00
CA ALA A 15 7.49 -1.32 -13.76
C ALA A 15 6.66 -0.68 -12.62
N ALA A 16 7.11 0.47 -12.12
CA ALA A 16 6.31 1.27 -11.21
C ALA A 16 4.98 1.67 -11.89
N GLY A 17 3.88 1.57 -11.16
CA GLY A 17 2.54 1.96 -11.67
C GLY A 17 1.83 0.91 -12.53
N THR A 18 2.30 -0.34 -12.59
CA THR A 18 1.67 -1.44 -13.34
C THR A 18 0.55 -2.16 -12.60
N GLY A 19 0.18 -1.72 -11.39
CA GLY A 19 -0.95 -2.30 -10.66
C GLY A 19 -0.61 -3.50 -9.76
N LYS A 20 0.68 -3.78 -9.45
CA LYS A 20 1.08 -4.88 -8.55
C LYS A 20 0.29 -4.90 -7.24
N THR A 21 0.25 -3.78 -6.55
CA THR A 21 -0.48 -3.62 -5.28
C THR A 21 -1.99 -3.82 -5.43
N TYR A 22 -2.57 -3.43 -6.58
CA TYR A 22 -3.97 -3.70 -6.88
C TYR A 22 -4.24 -5.21 -6.97
N VAL A 23 -3.41 -5.93 -7.71
CA VAL A 23 -3.51 -7.41 -7.83
C VAL A 23 -3.36 -8.09 -6.47
N LEU A 24 -2.39 -7.64 -5.64
CA LEU A 24 -2.20 -8.17 -4.29
C LEU A 24 -3.42 -7.96 -3.41
N ASN A 25 -3.98 -6.74 -3.37
CA ASN A 25 -5.17 -6.43 -2.57
C ASN A 25 -6.38 -7.27 -2.98
N GLU A 26 -6.59 -7.45 -4.29
CA GLU A 26 -7.65 -8.28 -4.81
C GLU A 26 -7.46 -9.76 -4.43
N PHE A 27 -6.23 -10.27 -4.55
CA PHE A 27 -5.90 -11.64 -4.12
C PHE A 27 -6.12 -11.85 -2.62
N ILE A 28 -5.70 -10.90 -1.78
CA ILE A 28 -5.93 -10.93 -0.32
C ILE A 28 -7.43 -11.01 -0.03
N ARG A 29 -8.21 -10.13 -0.65
CA ARG A 29 -9.66 -10.08 -0.49
C ARG A 29 -10.32 -11.42 -0.84
N ARG A 30 -9.98 -11.99 -2.01
CA ARG A 30 -10.52 -13.26 -2.48
C ARG A 30 -10.07 -14.46 -1.62
N SER A 31 -8.80 -14.46 -1.20
CA SER A 31 -8.25 -15.52 -0.35
C SER A 31 -8.93 -15.55 1.02
N ARG A 32 -9.13 -14.38 1.65
CA ARG A 32 -9.85 -14.26 2.93
C ARG A 32 -11.31 -14.69 2.82
N ARG A 33 -12.00 -14.37 1.72
CA ARG A 33 -13.37 -14.87 1.45
C ARG A 33 -13.44 -16.39 1.36
N LYS A 34 -12.36 -17.05 0.92
CA LYS A 34 -12.23 -18.52 0.89
C LYS A 34 -11.77 -19.13 2.23
N GLY A 35 -11.66 -18.32 3.29
CA GLY A 35 -11.25 -18.76 4.62
C GLY A 35 -9.74 -18.97 4.78
N LYS A 36 -8.90 -18.55 3.82
CA LYS A 36 -7.44 -18.69 3.92
C LYS A 36 -6.84 -17.67 4.89
N HIS A 37 -5.88 -18.11 5.67
CA HIS A 37 -5.04 -17.25 6.51
C HIS A 37 -3.90 -16.66 5.67
N VAL A 38 -4.00 -15.37 5.35
CA VAL A 38 -3.01 -14.67 4.52
C VAL A 38 -2.10 -13.85 5.41
N ALA A 39 -0.82 -14.24 5.47
CA ALA A 39 0.24 -13.46 6.09
C ALA A 39 0.66 -12.36 5.12
N ILE A 40 0.32 -11.12 5.45
CA ILE A 40 0.63 -9.95 4.62
C ILE A 40 1.89 -9.30 5.15
N THR A 41 2.94 -9.28 4.33
CA THR A 41 4.20 -8.68 4.72
C THR A 41 4.81 -7.82 3.62
N ALA A 42 5.77 -6.97 4.02
CA ALA A 42 6.62 -6.23 3.10
C ALA A 42 8.02 -6.05 3.69
N THR A 43 8.97 -5.66 2.87
CA THR A 43 10.36 -5.44 3.30
C THR A 43 10.54 -4.18 4.13
N THR A 44 9.66 -3.19 3.94
CA THR A 44 9.65 -1.93 4.72
C THR A 44 8.37 -1.76 5.52
N GLY A 45 8.45 -1.03 6.63
CA GLY A 45 7.26 -0.73 7.45
C GLY A 45 6.18 0.03 6.67
N LEU A 46 6.62 0.97 5.83
CA LEU A 46 5.69 1.75 5.00
C LEU A 46 4.90 0.86 4.02
N ALA A 47 5.58 0.02 3.24
CA ALA A 47 4.92 -0.88 2.31
C ALA A 47 4.00 -1.89 3.04
N ALA A 48 4.44 -2.40 4.20
CA ALA A 48 3.62 -3.27 5.04
C ALA A 48 2.32 -2.59 5.50
N THR A 49 2.41 -1.33 5.93
CA THR A 49 1.24 -0.55 6.38
C THR A 49 0.24 -0.32 5.23
N HIS A 50 0.71 -0.13 4.00
CA HIS A 50 -0.15 0.05 2.82
C HIS A 50 -1.03 -1.16 2.53
N LEU A 51 -0.53 -2.35 2.80
CA LEU A 51 -1.26 -3.61 2.61
C LEU A 51 -2.00 -4.05 3.89
N GLY A 52 -1.88 -3.30 4.99
CA GLY A 52 -2.44 -3.69 6.28
C GLY A 52 -1.76 -4.90 6.91
N GLY A 53 -0.46 -5.01 6.73
CA GLY A 53 0.38 -6.11 7.21
C GLY A 53 1.52 -5.67 8.13
N ALA A 54 2.50 -6.55 8.34
CA ALA A 54 3.70 -6.34 9.13
C ALA A 54 4.95 -6.40 8.25
N THR A 55 6.12 -5.96 8.77
CA THR A 55 7.37 -6.22 8.04
C THR A 55 7.67 -7.71 8.06
N ILE A 56 8.28 -8.22 6.98
CA ILE A 56 8.68 -9.63 6.89
C ILE A 56 9.65 -10.01 8.02
N HIS A 57 10.51 -9.07 8.43
CA HIS A 57 11.42 -9.25 9.56
C HIS A 57 10.67 -9.44 10.90
N ALA A 58 9.58 -8.72 11.09
CA ALA A 58 8.74 -8.85 12.28
C ALA A 58 7.91 -10.12 12.25
N TRP A 59 7.32 -10.46 11.09
CA TRP A 59 6.48 -11.65 10.93
C TRP A 59 7.29 -12.93 11.15
N SER A 60 8.42 -13.08 10.48
CA SER A 60 9.28 -14.26 10.59
C SER A 60 10.00 -14.35 11.95
N GLY A 61 10.20 -13.22 12.61
CA GLY A 61 10.99 -13.15 13.83
C GLY A 61 12.50 -13.10 13.60
N VAL A 62 12.96 -13.01 12.34
CA VAL A 62 14.39 -12.85 12.03
C VAL A 62 14.96 -11.54 12.60
N GLY A 63 14.11 -10.51 12.75
CA GLY A 63 14.50 -9.21 13.29
C GLY A 63 15.62 -8.55 12.48
N VAL A 64 16.66 -8.09 13.17
CA VAL A 64 17.84 -7.46 12.56
C VAL A 64 19.04 -8.41 12.46
N ALA A 65 18.87 -9.70 12.78
CA ALA A 65 19.94 -10.66 12.75
C ALA A 65 20.51 -10.85 11.34
N ASP A 66 21.80 -11.03 11.24
CA ASP A 66 22.52 -11.34 9.99
C ASP A 66 22.82 -12.84 9.83
N MET A 67 22.58 -13.63 10.87
CA MET A 67 22.70 -15.09 10.91
C MET A 67 21.72 -15.66 11.92
N LEU A 68 21.21 -16.86 11.66
CA LEU A 68 20.46 -17.65 12.63
C LEU A 68 21.41 -18.61 13.36
N ASP A 69 21.08 -18.93 14.61
CA ASP A 69 21.62 -20.09 15.29
C ASP A 69 20.59 -21.23 15.27
N ASP A 70 21.05 -22.46 15.47
CA ASP A 70 20.24 -23.68 15.39
C ASP A 70 18.97 -23.69 16.28
N LYS A 71 18.89 -22.78 17.26
CA LYS A 71 17.76 -22.69 18.19
C LYS A 71 16.89 -21.47 17.97
N HIS A 72 17.17 -20.65 16.95
CA HIS A 72 16.46 -19.38 16.73
C HIS A 72 14.95 -19.60 16.59
N ALA A 73 14.54 -20.51 15.71
CA ALA A 73 13.12 -20.82 15.47
C ALA A 73 12.40 -21.33 16.72
N HIS A 74 13.07 -22.12 17.54
CA HIS A 74 12.53 -22.65 18.80
C HIS A 74 12.37 -21.58 19.90
N ARG A 75 13.16 -20.48 19.85
CA ARG A 75 13.04 -19.36 20.78
C ARG A 75 11.99 -18.34 20.41
N LEU A 76 11.37 -18.48 19.24
CA LEU A 76 10.26 -17.63 18.87
C LEU A 76 9.10 -17.81 19.87
N SER A 77 8.39 -16.75 20.17
CA SER A 77 7.20 -16.83 21.02
C SER A 77 6.21 -17.83 20.43
N LYS A 78 5.52 -18.59 21.29
CA LYS A 78 4.51 -19.57 20.87
C LYS A 78 3.49 -18.95 19.90
N GLN A 79 3.08 -17.72 20.19
CA GLN A 79 2.14 -16.98 19.35
C GLN A 79 2.71 -16.74 17.93
N ARG A 80 3.99 -16.43 17.79
CA ARG A 80 4.60 -16.26 16.46
C ARG A 80 4.72 -17.57 15.72
N GLN A 81 5.09 -18.65 16.40
CA GLN A 81 5.08 -19.98 15.82
C GLN A 81 3.67 -20.36 15.33
N ASP A 82 2.63 -20.07 16.12
CA ASP A 82 1.23 -20.36 15.75
C ASP A 82 0.79 -19.53 14.52
N LEU A 83 1.26 -18.26 14.40
CA LEU A 83 1.03 -17.44 13.20
C LEU A 83 1.63 -18.06 11.94
N ILE A 84 2.89 -18.50 12.04
CA ILE A 84 3.58 -19.14 10.91
C ILE A 84 2.91 -20.46 10.54
N ARG A 85 2.52 -21.27 11.54
CA ARG A 85 1.82 -22.55 11.29
C ARG A 85 0.45 -22.38 10.66
N LYS A 86 -0.32 -21.37 11.07
CA LYS A 86 -1.69 -21.13 10.57
C LYS A 86 -1.74 -20.48 9.19
N ALA A 87 -0.66 -19.87 8.74
CA ALA A 87 -0.65 -19.21 7.44
C ALA A 87 -0.80 -20.24 6.31
N ASP A 88 -1.65 -19.93 5.34
CA ASP A 88 -1.79 -20.67 4.08
C ASP A 88 -1.01 -19.97 2.97
N VAL A 89 -0.92 -18.65 3.03
CA VAL A 89 -0.26 -17.80 2.04
C VAL A 89 0.65 -16.81 2.75
N LEU A 90 1.87 -16.65 2.25
CA LEU A 90 2.79 -15.59 2.63
C LEU A 90 2.99 -14.61 1.47
N ILE A 91 2.60 -13.34 1.67
CA ILE A 91 2.85 -12.26 0.73
C ILE A 91 4.04 -11.45 1.20
N ILE A 92 5.01 -11.18 0.31
CA ILE A 92 6.18 -10.32 0.58
C ILE A 92 6.22 -9.24 -0.50
N ASP A 93 5.80 -8.03 -0.18
CA ASP A 93 5.85 -6.89 -1.11
C ASP A 93 7.18 -6.14 -1.01
N GLU A 94 7.51 -5.36 -2.06
CA GLU A 94 8.77 -4.61 -2.23
C GLU A 94 10.01 -5.51 -2.10
N ILE A 95 9.97 -6.69 -2.71
CA ILE A 95 10.99 -7.75 -2.56
C ILE A 95 12.40 -7.31 -3.00
N SER A 96 12.52 -6.30 -3.86
CA SER A 96 13.81 -5.77 -4.33
C SER A 96 14.72 -5.25 -3.21
N MET A 97 14.15 -4.90 -2.05
CA MET A 97 14.88 -4.38 -0.90
C MET A 97 15.29 -5.45 0.12
N LEU A 98 14.94 -6.72 -0.10
CA LEU A 98 15.31 -7.82 0.78
C LEU A 98 16.64 -8.43 0.33
N HIS A 99 17.54 -8.69 1.26
CA HIS A 99 18.78 -9.42 0.98
C HIS A 99 18.51 -10.91 0.74
N ASP A 100 19.30 -11.53 -0.13
CA ASP A 100 19.33 -12.96 -0.42
C ASP A 100 19.38 -13.82 0.85
N PHE A 101 20.38 -13.64 1.70
CA PHE A 101 20.55 -14.40 2.92
C PHE A 101 19.38 -14.25 3.92
N ARG A 102 18.68 -13.11 3.90
CA ARG A 102 17.51 -12.92 4.75
C ARG A 102 16.31 -13.72 4.27
N LEU A 103 16.17 -13.90 2.94
CA LEU A 103 15.14 -14.76 2.40
C LEU A 103 15.40 -16.22 2.79
N ASP A 104 16.66 -16.68 2.75
CA ASP A 104 17.04 -18.02 3.21
C ASP A 104 16.76 -18.22 4.71
N MET A 105 17.07 -17.22 5.55
CA MET A 105 16.77 -17.27 6.99
C MET A 105 15.24 -17.34 7.25
N ILE A 106 14.42 -16.64 6.47
CA ILE A 106 12.96 -16.69 6.58
C ILE A 106 12.43 -18.07 6.19
N ASP A 107 12.97 -18.65 5.14
CA ASP A 107 12.67 -20.01 4.72
C ASP A 107 12.99 -21.02 5.82
N GLU A 108 14.20 -20.97 6.37
CA GLU A 108 14.66 -21.85 7.46
C GLU A 108 13.74 -21.78 8.68
N ILE A 109 13.35 -20.58 9.09
CA ILE A 109 12.39 -20.39 10.18
C ILE A 109 11.03 -21.01 9.83
N ALA A 110 10.53 -20.78 8.62
CA ALA A 110 9.23 -21.29 8.20
C ALA A 110 9.23 -22.82 8.16
N ARG A 111 10.24 -23.44 7.55
CA ARG A 111 10.39 -24.92 7.52
C ARG A 111 10.46 -25.51 8.93
N THR A 112 11.31 -24.94 9.79
CA THR A 112 11.46 -25.45 11.18
C THR A 112 10.16 -25.32 11.98
N VAL A 113 9.46 -24.19 11.90
CA VAL A 113 8.23 -23.97 12.68
C VAL A 113 7.06 -24.82 12.14
N ARG A 114 6.99 -25.04 10.84
CA ARG A 114 5.92 -25.82 10.21
C ARG A 114 6.23 -27.32 10.15
N GLU A 115 7.46 -27.70 10.50
CA GLU A 115 7.91 -29.10 10.44
C GLU A 115 7.75 -29.71 9.04
N ASP A 116 8.04 -28.90 7.99
CA ASP A 116 7.92 -29.25 6.58
C ASP A 116 9.16 -28.78 5.83
N GLU A 117 9.84 -29.69 5.13
CA GLU A 117 11.09 -29.43 4.40
C GLU A 117 10.87 -28.74 3.03
N ALA A 118 9.63 -28.64 2.57
CA ALA A 118 9.32 -27.89 1.37
C ALA A 118 9.69 -26.39 1.53
N PRO A 119 10.03 -25.68 0.46
CA PRO A 119 10.32 -24.25 0.52
C PRO A 119 9.26 -23.49 1.30
N PHE A 120 9.71 -22.65 2.25
CA PHE A 120 8.87 -21.92 3.21
C PHE A 120 7.91 -22.77 4.03
N GLY A 121 8.25 -24.06 4.27
CA GLY A 121 7.38 -24.98 4.98
C GLY A 121 6.05 -25.23 4.27
N GLY A 122 6.04 -25.32 2.95
CA GLY A 122 4.88 -25.59 2.12
C GLY A 122 3.87 -24.44 2.02
N LEU A 123 4.24 -23.22 2.39
CA LEU A 123 3.39 -22.03 2.18
C LEU A 123 3.28 -21.68 0.70
N GLN A 124 2.09 -21.23 0.26
CA GLN A 124 1.98 -20.51 -1.00
C GLN A 124 2.68 -19.16 -0.86
N ILE A 125 3.70 -18.89 -1.69
CA ILE A 125 4.49 -17.65 -1.62
C ILE A 125 4.07 -16.70 -2.73
N VAL A 126 3.81 -15.44 -2.37
CA VAL A 126 3.53 -14.37 -3.33
C VAL A 126 4.51 -13.24 -3.07
N MET A 127 5.50 -13.11 -3.94
CA MET A 127 6.47 -12.03 -3.88
C MET A 127 6.09 -10.95 -4.88
N SER A 128 6.28 -9.67 -4.51
CA SER A 128 5.98 -8.54 -5.40
C SER A 128 7.09 -7.49 -5.34
N GLY A 129 7.48 -6.94 -6.49
CA GLY A 129 8.47 -5.86 -6.53
C GLY A 129 8.89 -5.45 -7.93
N ASP A 130 9.77 -4.46 -7.97
CA ASP A 130 10.42 -3.94 -9.18
C ASP A 130 11.92 -3.81 -8.89
N PHE A 131 12.75 -4.66 -9.49
CA PHE A 131 14.19 -4.73 -9.26
C PHE A 131 14.96 -3.51 -9.78
N PHE A 132 14.33 -2.64 -10.55
CA PHE A 132 14.92 -1.35 -10.94
C PHE A 132 14.77 -0.27 -9.89
N GLN A 133 13.97 -0.51 -8.85
CA GLN A 133 13.85 0.38 -7.72
C GLN A 133 15.05 0.21 -6.77
N LEU A 134 14.90 0.63 -5.51
CA LEU A 134 16.02 0.60 -4.59
C LEU A 134 16.46 -0.84 -4.26
N PRO A 135 17.77 -1.13 -4.35
CA PRO A 135 18.32 -2.41 -3.94
C PRO A 135 18.38 -2.56 -2.41
N PRO A 136 18.71 -3.75 -1.89
CA PRO A 136 18.97 -3.95 -0.48
C PRO A 136 20.09 -3.03 0.03
N VAL A 137 19.91 -2.47 1.23
CA VAL A 137 20.88 -1.54 1.80
C VAL A 137 21.94 -2.29 2.60
N ASN A 138 23.16 -2.35 2.08
CA ASN A 138 24.31 -2.90 2.78
C ASN A 138 24.89 -1.88 3.76
N ARG A 139 24.77 -2.14 5.06
CA ARG A 139 25.32 -1.27 6.11
C ARG A 139 26.75 -1.66 6.46
N SER A 140 27.58 -0.68 6.87
CA SER A 140 28.92 -0.96 7.40
C SER A 140 28.81 -1.81 8.66
N GLY A 141 29.59 -2.91 8.74
CA GLY A 141 29.58 -3.84 9.88
C GLY A 141 28.49 -4.91 9.85
N SER A 142 27.59 -4.92 8.86
CA SER A 142 26.61 -5.99 8.65
C SER A 142 27.04 -6.92 7.53
N ARG A 143 26.47 -8.15 7.49
CA ARG A 143 26.63 -9.07 6.37
C ARG A 143 26.20 -8.39 5.08
N ARG A 144 27.03 -8.45 4.04
CA ARG A 144 26.67 -7.99 2.70
C ARG A 144 25.87 -9.07 1.98
N GLY A 145 24.83 -8.66 1.28
CA GLY A 145 24.03 -9.52 0.41
C GLY A 145 23.66 -8.82 -0.89
N GLY A 146 23.21 -9.61 -1.85
CA GLY A 146 22.69 -9.19 -3.12
C GLY A 146 21.16 -9.17 -3.17
N PHE A 147 20.60 -9.28 -4.37
CA PHE A 147 19.16 -9.46 -4.56
C PHE A 147 18.70 -10.83 -4.07
N VAL A 148 17.43 -10.95 -3.73
CA VAL A 148 16.79 -12.21 -3.32
C VAL A 148 16.94 -13.34 -4.34
N THR A 149 17.19 -13.02 -5.58
CA THR A 149 17.46 -13.99 -6.66
C THR A 149 18.70 -14.82 -6.44
N ASP A 150 19.63 -14.36 -5.60
CA ASP A 150 20.86 -15.08 -5.25
C ASP A 150 20.64 -16.05 -4.08
N SER A 151 19.47 -16.04 -3.44
CA SER A 151 19.17 -16.93 -2.33
C SER A 151 18.94 -18.38 -2.81
N GLN A 152 19.28 -19.33 -1.93
CA GLN A 152 19.09 -20.75 -2.20
C GLN A 152 17.60 -21.10 -2.34
N VAL A 153 16.77 -20.54 -1.45
CA VAL A 153 15.32 -20.80 -1.47
C VAL A 153 14.66 -20.19 -2.71
N TRP A 154 15.16 -19.09 -3.26
CA TRP A 154 14.64 -18.54 -4.50
C TRP A 154 14.74 -19.56 -5.65
N GLN A 155 15.84 -20.27 -5.74
CA GLN A 155 16.04 -21.31 -6.75
C GLN A 155 15.16 -22.53 -6.48
N ALA A 156 14.96 -22.90 -5.22
CA ALA A 156 14.17 -24.06 -4.81
C ALA A 156 12.65 -23.85 -4.87
N ALA A 157 12.17 -22.62 -4.70
CA ALA A 157 10.76 -22.30 -4.58
C ALA A 157 9.96 -22.37 -5.89
N ASP A 158 10.62 -22.56 -7.04
CA ASP A 158 10.03 -22.64 -8.40
C ASP A 158 8.91 -21.61 -8.63
N LEU A 159 9.25 -20.34 -8.42
CA LEU A 159 8.29 -19.25 -8.53
C LEU A 159 7.81 -19.06 -9.97
N THR A 160 6.50 -19.11 -10.17
CA THR A 160 5.89 -18.72 -11.43
C THR A 160 5.96 -17.21 -11.61
N VAL A 161 6.59 -16.73 -12.68
CA VAL A 161 6.75 -15.29 -12.90
C VAL A 161 5.52 -14.72 -13.61
N CYS A 162 4.94 -13.67 -13.04
CA CYS A 162 3.89 -12.85 -13.65
C CYS A 162 4.42 -11.42 -13.85
N TYR A 163 4.80 -11.10 -15.10
CA TYR A 163 5.28 -9.78 -15.45
C TYR A 163 4.13 -8.89 -15.93
N LEU A 164 3.95 -7.72 -15.28
CA LEU A 164 2.94 -6.74 -15.63
C LEU A 164 3.56 -5.65 -16.51
N ASP A 165 3.13 -5.56 -17.77
CA ASP A 165 3.70 -4.65 -18.77
C ASP A 165 2.97 -3.29 -18.84
N VAL A 166 1.67 -3.24 -18.55
CA VAL A 166 0.87 -2.04 -18.73
C VAL A 166 1.08 -1.06 -17.56
N GLN A 167 1.54 0.15 -17.86
CA GLN A 167 1.77 1.22 -16.88
C GLN A 167 0.53 2.12 -16.79
N TYR A 168 -0.25 1.98 -15.73
CA TYR A 168 -1.47 2.77 -15.51
C TYR A 168 -1.21 4.16 -14.94
N ARG A 169 -0.11 4.34 -14.18
CA ARG A 169 0.18 5.63 -13.52
C ARG A 169 0.48 6.74 -14.51
N GLN A 170 1.18 6.44 -15.57
CA GLN A 170 1.59 7.37 -16.62
C GLN A 170 0.79 7.14 -17.92
N ALA A 171 -0.41 6.56 -17.85
CA ALA A 171 -1.20 6.20 -19.02
C ALA A 171 -1.52 7.39 -19.95
N ASP A 172 -1.57 8.61 -19.41
CA ASP A 172 -1.89 9.84 -20.15
C ASP A 172 -0.65 10.57 -20.69
N ASP A 173 0.57 9.99 -20.56
CA ASP A 173 1.84 10.63 -20.98
C ASP A 173 2.83 9.61 -21.54
N ASP A 174 2.64 9.25 -22.80
CA ASP A 174 3.48 8.27 -23.50
C ASP A 174 4.95 8.70 -23.56
N GLU A 175 5.23 10.00 -23.73
CA GLU A 175 6.60 10.51 -23.81
C GLU A 175 7.32 10.34 -22.46
N TYR A 176 6.61 10.57 -21.37
CA TYR A 176 7.17 10.31 -20.05
C TYR A 176 7.38 8.82 -19.76
N GLN A 177 6.44 7.96 -20.18
CA GLN A 177 6.62 6.52 -20.11
C GLN A 177 7.89 6.07 -20.87
N GLN A 178 8.12 6.61 -22.07
CA GLN A 178 9.31 6.30 -22.85
C GLN A 178 10.60 6.73 -22.14
N ILE A 179 10.59 7.87 -21.43
CA ILE A 179 11.73 8.31 -20.61
C ILE A 179 12.00 7.32 -19.48
N LEU A 180 10.97 6.93 -18.71
CA LEU A 180 11.11 5.98 -17.62
C LEU A 180 11.60 4.60 -18.12
N ASN A 181 11.08 4.13 -19.24
CA ASN A 181 11.52 2.90 -19.87
C ASN A 181 12.96 3.01 -20.42
N GLY A 182 13.35 4.17 -20.94
CA GLY A 182 14.73 4.46 -21.34
C GLY A 182 15.72 4.41 -20.18
N ILE A 183 15.34 4.92 -19.00
CA ILE A 183 16.14 4.80 -17.77
C ILE A 183 16.29 3.33 -17.38
N ARG A 184 15.20 2.54 -17.39
CA ARG A 184 15.23 1.09 -17.10
C ARG A 184 16.15 0.34 -18.08
N ALA A 185 16.07 0.65 -19.36
CA ALA A 185 16.91 0.05 -20.38
C ALA A 185 18.39 0.52 -20.29
N GLY A 186 18.66 1.59 -19.54
CA GLY A 186 19.98 2.22 -19.48
C GLY A 186 20.35 2.96 -20.78
N VAL A 187 19.34 3.32 -21.59
CA VAL A 187 19.52 3.98 -22.88
C VAL A 187 18.53 5.14 -22.97
N LEU A 188 19.02 6.35 -22.71
CA LEU A 188 18.26 7.58 -22.94
C LEU A 188 18.73 8.23 -24.24
N THR A 189 17.79 8.60 -25.09
CA THR A 189 18.08 9.43 -26.27
C THR A 189 18.40 10.85 -25.84
N ARG A 190 19.13 11.59 -26.67
CA ARG A 190 19.42 13.00 -26.44
C ARG A 190 18.14 13.81 -26.20
N ARG A 191 17.13 13.61 -27.04
CA ARG A 191 15.82 14.25 -26.90
C ARG A 191 15.18 13.99 -25.53
N GLN A 192 15.20 12.76 -25.04
CA GLN A 192 14.62 12.40 -23.74
C GLN A 192 15.37 13.09 -22.58
N LEU A 193 16.71 13.18 -22.70
CA LEU A 193 17.51 13.89 -21.70
C LEU A 193 17.22 15.40 -21.74
N ASP A 194 17.16 16.01 -22.91
CA ASP A 194 16.84 17.42 -23.09
C ASP A 194 15.45 17.75 -22.53
N LEU A 195 14.46 16.87 -22.72
CA LEU A 195 13.11 16.99 -22.12
C LEU A 195 13.13 16.94 -20.60
N LEU A 196 13.89 16.05 -19.99
CA LEU A 196 14.06 16.03 -18.54
C LEU A 196 14.72 17.31 -18.04
N GLN A 197 15.78 17.75 -18.71
CA GLN A 197 16.52 18.98 -18.32
C GLN A 197 15.67 20.24 -18.48
N SER A 198 14.80 20.31 -19.48
CA SER A 198 13.87 21.43 -19.66
C SER A 198 12.92 21.62 -18.48
N ARG A 199 12.72 20.59 -17.65
CA ARG A 199 11.92 20.70 -16.45
C ARG A 199 12.59 21.47 -15.30
N GLY A 200 13.89 21.77 -15.42
CA GLY A 200 14.61 22.66 -14.51
C GLY A 200 14.38 24.16 -14.77
N GLU A 201 13.97 24.52 -15.98
CA GLU A 201 13.81 25.91 -16.44
C GLU A 201 12.38 26.47 -16.22
N VAL A 202 11.50 25.69 -15.59
CA VAL A 202 10.11 26.13 -15.33
C VAL A 202 10.08 27.19 -14.24
N THR A 203 10.07 28.47 -14.67
CA THR A 203 10.17 29.64 -13.76
C THR A 203 8.85 30.11 -13.18
N GLN A 204 7.72 29.70 -13.73
CA GLN A 204 6.38 30.00 -13.21
C GLN A 204 5.69 28.71 -12.82
N ASP A 205 5.67 28.46 -11.54
CA ASP A 205 5.05 27.30 -10.95
C ASP A 205 3.61 27.65 -10.55
N PRO A 206 2.59 27.14 -11.29
CA PRO A 206 1.20 27.19 -10.83
C PRO A 206 1.03 26.40 -9.51
N TRP A 207 2.04 25.62 -9.12
CA TRP A 207 2.08 24.68 -8.00
C TRP A 207 3.15 25.10 -6.97
N ALA A 208 3.16 26.34 -6.52
CA ALA A 208 4.12 26.87 -5.53
C ALA A 208 4.23 26.05 -4.23
N GLN A 209 3.41 25.01 -4.09
CA GLN A 209 3.36 24.09 -2.96
C GLN A 209 3.72 22.65 -3.32
N GLN A 210 4.48 22.43 -4.39
CA GLN A 210 4.93 21.07 -4.75
C GLN A 210 5.83 20.48 -3.67
N THR A 211 5.55 19.19 -3.35
CA THR A 211 6.44 18.43 -2.47
C THR A 211 7.82 18.26 -3.11
N ARG A 212 8.87 18.62 -2.38
CA ARG A 212 10.25 18.40 -2.81
C ARG A 212 10.69 16.97 -2.49
N LEU A 213 11.16 16.25 -3.49
CA LEU A 213 11.81 14.96 -3.31
C LEU A 213 13.31 15.15 -3.22
N LEU A 214 13.90 14.77 -2.09
CA LEU A 214 15.33 14.93 -1.80
C LEU A 214 15.97 13.58 -1.50
N THR A 215 17.29 13.53 -1.60
CA THR A 215 18.05 12.30 -1.41
C THR A 215 18.36 12.00 0.05
N THR A 216 18.36 12.99 0.95
CA THR A 216 18.73 12.83 2.38
C THR A 216 17.64 13.28 3.35
N ASN A 217 17.58 12.66 4.55
CA ASN A 217 16.62 13.05 5.59
C ASN A 217 16.96 14.42 6.20
N ALA A 218 18.25 14.73 6.39
CA ALA A 218 18.66 15.97 7.02
C ALA A 218 18.18 17.23 6.24
N ASP A 219 18.27 17.18 4.91
CA ASP A 219 17.79 18.25 4.06
C ASP A 219 16.25 18.39 4.14
N VAL A 220 15.53 17.27 4.22
CA VAL A 220 14.07 17.24 4.35
C VAL A 220 13.59 17.86 5.65
N ASP A 221 14.19 17.50 6.77
CA ASP A 221 13.77 17.97 8.09
C ASP A 221 14.05 19.47 8.23
N ALA A 222 15.21 19.96 7.72
CA ALA A 222 15.56 21.37 7.71
C ALA A 222 14.58 22.20 6.87
N ILE A 223 14.24 21.76 5.67
CA ILE A 223 13.31 22.46 4.78
C ILE A 223 11.91 22.53 5.39
N ASN A 224 11.39 21.41 5.92
CA ASN A 224 10.08 21.39 6.53
C ASN A 224 10.01 22.30 7.77
N ALA A 225 11.03 22.31 8.63
CA ALA A 225 11.12 23.18 9.79
C ALA A 225 11.19 24.65 9.40
N GLN A 226 12.02 24.99 8.40
CA GLN A 226 12.16 26.35 7.91
C GLN A 226 10.83 26.88 7.37
N HIS A 227 10.17 26.18 6.46
CA HIS A 227 8.90 26.62 5.90
C HIS A 227 7.80 26.76 6.94
N LEU A 228 7.75 25.85 7.93
CA LEU A 228 6.80 25.98 9.03
C LEU A 228 7.06 27.22 9.89
N ALA A 229 8.35 27.57 10.13
CA ALA A 229 8.74 28.75 10.88
C ALA A 229 8.37 30.06 10.13
N GLU A 230 8.50 30.07 8.79
CA GLU A 230 8.17 31.21 7.94
C GLU A 230 6.68 31.53 7.89
N LEU A 231 5.80 30.55 8.18
CA LEU A 231 4.36 30.78 8.26
C LEU A 231 4.01 31.59 9.50
N GLY A 232 3.14 32.59 9.34
CA GLY A 232 2.52 33.32 10.45
C GLY A 232 1.47 32.46 11.19
N GLY A 233 0.99 33.02 12.31
CA GLY A 233 -0.07 32.40 13.13
C GLY A 233 0.44 31.40 14.16
N ASP A 234 -0.50 30.85 14.93
CA ASP A 234 -0.23 29.98 16.07
C ASP A 234 0.14 28.56 15.60
N ILE A 235 1.05 27.93 16.35
CA ILE A 235 1.39 26.51 16.16
C ILE A 235 0.35 25.67 16.89
N HIS A 236 -0.24 24.70 16.15
CA HIS A 236 -1.06 23.65 16.72
C HIS A 236 -0.21 22.38 16.78
N GLU A 237 -0.15 21.78 17.96
CA GLU A 237 0.68 20.62 18.24
C GLU A 237 -0.20 19.41 18.55
N PHE A 238 0.10 18.27 17.92
CA PHE A 238 -0.62 17.02 18.07
C PHE A 238 0.37 15.94 18.46
N GLU A 239 0.22 15.45 19.69
CA GLU A 239 1.05 14.38 20.22
C GLU A 239 0.49 13.00 19.84
N MET A 240 1.40 12.10 19.48
CA MET A 240 1.08 10.70 19.20
C MET A 240 0.72 9.98 20.48
N GLN A 241 -0.47 9.41 20.53
CA GLN A 241 -0.87 8.53 21.62
C GLN A 241 -0.44 7.11 21.35
N THR A 242 0.11 6.45 22.37
CA THR A 242 0.64 5.09 22.23
C THR A 242 0.01 4.15 23.26
N SER A 243 -0.17 2.88 22.88
CA SER A 243 -0.66 1.83 23.79
C SER A 243 0.00 0.50 23.45
N GLY A 244 0.32 -0.30 24.46
CA GLY A 244 0.94 -1.62 24.33
C GLY A 244 2.33 -1.71 24.95
N GLY A 245 3.02 -2.81 24.70
CA GLY A 245 4.38 -3.02 25.23
C GLY A 245 5.42 -2.10 24.59
N ALA A 246 6.29 -1.49 25.38
CA ALA A 246 7.29 -0.50 24.93
C ALA A 246 8.08 -0.94 23.69
N GLN A 247 8.54 -2.18 23.66
CA GLN A 247 9.28 -2.74 22.53
C GLN A 247 8.48 -2.74 21.22
N TYR A 248 7.19 -3.07 21.30
CA TYR A 248 6.29 -3.11 20.14
C TYR A 248 5.88 -1.69 19.70
N VAL A 249 5.70 -0.78 20.64
CA VAL A 249 5.48 0.64 20.38
C VAL A 249 6.65 1.23 19.60
N GLU A 250 7.88 1.02 20.06
CA GLU A 250 9.09 1.49 19.36
C GLU A 250 9.25 0.88 17.96
N GLN A 251 8.92 -0.40 17.80
CA GLN A 251 8.89 -1.04 16.49
C GLN A 251 7.85 -0.38 15.56
N LEU A 252 6.67 -0.10 16.08
CA LEU A 252 5.58 0.50 15.31
C LEU A 252 5.90 1.96 14.94
N LYS A 253 6.50 2.75 15.86
CA LYS A 253 6.99 4.12 15.58
C LYS A 253 7.99 4.15 14.42
N ARG A 254 8.94 3.21 14.38
CA ARG A 254 9.92 3.12 13.29
C ARG A 254 9.31 2.80 11.93
N SER A 255 8.18 2.11 11.91
CA SER A 255 7.45 1.74 10.69
C SER A 255 6.40 2.76 10.29
N CYS A 256 5.99 3.64 11.20
CA CYS A 256 5.00 4.68 10.97
C CYS A 256 5.66 5.94 10.39
N LEU A 257 5.03 6.55 9.39
CA LEU A 257 5.49 7.85 8.86
C LEU A 257 4.96 9.05 9.65
N ALA A 258 3.97 8.84 10.53
CA ALA A 258 3.45 9.91 11.37
C ALA A 258 4.51 10.36 12.37
N PRO A 259 4.73 11.66 12.52
CA PRO A 259 5.66 12.17 13.53
C PRO A 259 5.07 11.99 14.94
N GLU A 260 5.94 11.77 15.92
CA GLU A 260 5.53 11.69 17.33
C GLU A 260 4.86 12.99 17.79
N ILE A 261 5.39 14.11 17.34
CA ILE A 261 4.84 15.45 17.53
C ILE A 261 4.62 16.05 16.15
N LEU A 262 3.37 16.26 15.79
CA LEU A 262 3.00 16.92 14.53
C LEU A 262 2.66 18.38 14.83
N GLN A 263 3.49 19.29 14.35
CA GLN A 263 3.26 20.73 14.44
C GLN A 263 2.71 21.26 13.12
N LEU A 264 1.59 21.98 13.17
CA LEU A 264 0.92 22.56 12.02
C LEU A 264 0.56 24.01 12.26
N LYS A 265 0.55 24.80 11.18
CA LYS A 265 -0.03 26.15 11.11
C LYS A 265 -1.00 26.23 9.95
N VAL A 266 -1.88 27.21 9.93
CA VAL A 266 -2.66 27.54 8.73
C VAL A 266 -1.68 27.88 7.60
N GLY A 267 -1.93 27.32 6.41
CA GLY A 267 -1.01 27.43 5.26
C GLY A 267 0.05 26.33 5.18
N ALA A 268 0.17 25.46 6.18
CA ALA A 268 1.15 24.37 6.14
C ALA A 268 0.83 23.38 5.02
N SER A 269 1.85 23.07 4.20
CA SER A 269 1.80 22.01 3.22
C SER A 269 1.87 20.66 3.92
N VAL A 270 0.90 19.81 3.65
CA VAL A 270 0.76 18.49 4.28
C VAL A 270 0.52 17.39 3.26
N MET A 271 0.90 16.18 3.63
CA MET A 271 0.63 14.96 2.88
C MET A 271 -0.09 13.96 3.76
N CYS A 272 -1.13 13.34 3.21
CA CYS A 272 -1.78 12.18 3.84
C CYS A 272 -0.83 10.98 3.77
N ILE A 273 -0.67 10.28 4.89
CA ILE A 273 0.25 9.13 5.03
C ILE A 273 -0.47 7.80 5.25
N LYS A 274 -1.77 7.80 5.02
CA LYS A 274 -2.64 6.62 5.09
C LYS A 274 -3.78 6.76 4.09
N ASN A 275 -4.41 5.65 3.70
CA ASN A 275 -5.61 5.68 2.89
C ASN A 275 -6.82 5.91 3.80
N SER A 276 -7.70 6.82 3.42
CA SER A 276 -8.97 7.02 4.11
C SER A 276 -9.89 5.80 3.91
N PRO A 277 -10.55 5.29 4.96
CA PRO A 277 -11.50 4.18 4.83
C PRO A 277 -12.63 4.46 3.84
N ASP A 278 -13.05 5.73 3.74
CA ASP A 278 -14.12 6.21 2.87
C ASP A 278 -13.61 6.80 1.54
N ARG A 279 -12.35 6.52 1.18
CA ARG A 279 -11.69 6.93 -0.06
C ARG A 279 -11.67 8.45 -0.31
N ARG A 280 -11.82 9.28 0.73
CA ARG A 280 -11.74 10.74 0.60
C ARG A 280 -10.34 11.22 0.25
N TYR A 281 -9.30 10.49 0.68
CA TYR A 281 -7.89 10.70 0.35
C TYR A 281 -7.14 9.36 0.32
N VAL A 282 -6.02 9.36 -0.35
CA VAL A 282 -5.10 8.22 -0.39
C VAL A 282 -3.73 8.62 0.14
N ASN A 283 -2.92 7.64 0.49
CA ASN A 283 -1.54 7.90 0.88
C ASN A 283 -0.78 8.59 -0.26
N GLY A 284 -0.09 9.69 0.08
CA GLY A 284 0.55 10.58 -0.89
C GLY A 284 -0.33 11.74 -1.38
N SER A 285 -1.63 11.81 -1.00
CA SER A 285 -2.46 12.98 -1.30
C SER A 285 -1.90 14.23 -0.65
N LEU A 286 -1.63 15.26 -1.45
CA LEU A 286 -1.10 16.54 -1.02
C LEU A 286 -2.22 17.53 -0.74
N GLY A 287 -2.00 18.42 0.22
CA GLY A 287 -2.94 19.47 0.57
C GLY A 287 -2.33 20.56 1.43
N VAL A 288 -3.16 21.52 1.81
CA VAL A 288 -2.80 22.67 2.64
C VAL A 288 -3.76 22.79 3.80
N VAL A 289 -3.26 23.08 4.98
CA VAL A 289 -4.07 23.39 6.16
C VAL A 289 -4.79 24.73 5.94
N LYS A 290 -6.12 24.71 5.86
CA LYS A 290 -6.94 25.92 5.66
C LYS A 290 -7.35 26.55 6.98
N SER A 291 -7.68 25.72 7.96
CA SER A 291 -8.15 26.14 9.29
C SER A 291 -8.02 24.99 10.28
N PHE A 292 -8.31 25.28 11.52
CA PHE A 292 -8.55 24.25 12.53
C PHE A 292 -10.03 24.31 12.94
N ASP A 293 -10.63 23.14 13.06
CA ASP A 293 -12.03 23.00 13.50
C ASP A 293 -12.19 23.48 14.92
N LYS A 294 -13.22 24.29 15.18
CA LYS A 294 -13.40 24.97 16.48
C LYS A 294 -13.78 24.01 17.62
N GLU A 295 -14.44 22.90 17.32
CA GLU A 295 -14.91 21.95 18.33
C GLU A 295 -13.84 20.90 18.63
N SER A 296 -13.28 20.29 17.60
CA SER A 296 -12.28 19.22 17.74
C SER A 296 -10.83 19.72 17.84
N GLY A 297 -10.55 20.92 17.39
CA GLY A 297 -9.19 21.46 17.26
C GLY A 297 -8.38 20.83 16.12
N TYR A 298 -8.93 19.89 15.36
CA TYR A 298 -8.21 19.20 14.30
C TYR A 298 -8.11 20.02 13.01
N PRO A 299 -7.07 19.77 12.18
CA PRO A 299 -6.88 20.54 10.96
C PRO A 299 -7.93 20.19 9.90
N VAL A 300 -8.41 21.23 9.22
CA VAL A 300 -9.19 21.14 7.99
C VAL A 300 -8.24 21.40 6.84
N ILE A 301 -8.05 20.42 5.97
CA ILE A 301 -7.14 20.51 4.82
C ILE A 301 -7.90 20.63 3.51
N GLU A 302 -7.37 21.40 2.59
CA GLU A 302 -7.78 21.38 1.20
C GLU A 302 -6.76 20.61 0.38
N LEU A 303 -7.19 19.51 -0.22
CA LEU A 303 -6.36 18.70 -1.11
C LEU A 303 -6.13 19.43 -2.44
N VAL A 304 -5.06 19.08 -3.15
CA VAL A 304 -4.78 19.56 -4.52
C VAL A 304 -5.95 19.31 -5.47
N SER A 305 -6.76 18.27 -5.22
CA SER A 305 -8.00 17.99 -5.96
C SER A 305 -9.13 19.00 -5.70
N GLY A 306 -8.95 19.98 -4.82
CA GLY A 306 -9.97 20.95 -4.39
C GLY A 306 -10.92 20.42 -3.30
N ARG A 307 -10.79 19.16 -2.88
CA ARG A 307 -11.62 18.60 -1.82
C ARG A 307 -11.17 19.09 -0.45
N VAL A 308 -12.12 19.56 0.36
CA VAL A 308 -11.88 20.00 1.75
C VAL A 308 -12.26 18.89 2.72
N ILE A 309 -11.37 18.59 3.68
CA ILE A 309 -11.52 17.46 4.62
C ILE A 309 -11.13 17.92 6.03
N ALA A 310 -12.04 17.74 6.99
CA ALA A 310 -11.70 17.80 8.41
C ALA A 310 -11.00 16.48 8.78
N MET A 311 -9.73 16.57 9.17
CA MET A 311 -8.93 15.40 9.50
C MET A 311 -9.28 14.90 10.89
N GLN A 312 -9.13 13.59 11.08
CA GLN A 312 -9.32 12.92 12.36
C GLN A 312 -8.10 12.06 12.65
N PRO A 313 -7.74 11.84 13.91
CA PRO A 313 -6.73 10.87 14.28
C PRO A 313 -7.09 9.48 13.73
N ASP A 314 -6.08 8.77 13.26
CA ASP A 314 -6.20 7.39 12.80
C ASP A 314 -5.22 6.50 13.59
N THR A 315 -5.47 5.20 13.59
CA THR A 315 -4.72 4.26 14.42
C THR A 315 -3.90 3.32 13.56
N TRP A 316 -2.60 3.22 13.87
CA TRP A 316 -1.73 2.17 13.36
C TRP A 316 -1.62 1.09 14.42
N GLU A 317 -1.76 -0.15 14.04
CA GLU A 317 -1.75 -1.29 14.94
C GLU A 317 -0.66 -2.29 14.55
N LEU A 318 0.01 -2.79 15.56
CA LEU A 318 0.86 -3.97 15.42
C LEU A 318 0.08 -5.15 15.98
N ILE A 319 -0.41 -5.95 15.06
CA ILE A 319 -1.19 -7.16 15.36
C ILE A 319 -0.25 -8.35 15.21
N ASP A 320 -0.21 -9.20 16.23
CA ASP A 320 0.55 -10.42 16.26
C ASP A 320 -0.43 -11.56 16.59
N GLY A 321 -0.88 -12.26 15.55
CA GLY A 321 -2.04 -13.14 15.61
C GLY A 321 -3.34 -12.38 15.82
N ASP A 322 -4.14 -12.88 16.76
CA ASP A 322 -5.41 -12.27 17.14
C ASP A 322 -5.22 -11.18 18.23
N LYS A 323 -3.96 -10.88 18.62
CA LYS A 323 -3.69 -9.93 19.69
C LYS A 323 -3.03 -8.67 19.16
N ARG A 324 -3.64 -7.52 19.47
CA ARG A 324 -3.01 -6.22 19.30
C ARG A 324 -1.91 -6.05 20.34
N ARG A 325 -0.65 -5.98 19.89
CA ARG A 325 0.55 -5.80 20.74
C ARG A 325 0.85 -4.36 21.05
N ALA A 326 0.63 -3.50 20.06
CA ALA A 326 0.76 -2.07 20.19
C ALA A 326 -0.19 -1.34 19.25
N SER A 327 -0.52 -0.11 19.60
CA SER A 327 -1.17 0.82 18.70
C SER A 327 -0.60 2.23 18.88
N LEU A 328 -0.60 3.00 17.78
CA LEU A 328 -0.28 4.41 17.73
C LEU A 328 -1.51 5.13 17.19
N SER A 329 -1.91 6.23 17.83
CA SER A 329 -2.96 7.11 17.30
C SER A 329 -2.37 8.48 17.04
N GLN A 330 -2.50 8.97 15.82
CA GLN A 330 -2.02 10.28 15.39
C GLN A 330 -2.84 10.75 14.17
N LEU A 331 -2.83 12.03 13.87
CA LEU A 331 -3.33 12.52 12.59
C LEU A 331 -2.55 11.85 11.44
N PRO A 332 -3.23 11.33 10.41
CA PRO A 332 -2.57 10.68 9.28
C PRO A 332 -1.95 11.70 8.32
N LEU A 333 -1.19 12.64 8.86
CA LEU A 333 -0.56 13.76 8.18
C LEU A 333 0.91 13.87 8.54
N ARG A 334 1.67 14.45 7.61
CA ARG A 334 3.01 14.97 7.84
C ARG A 334 3.21 16.25 7.05
N LEU A 335 4.18 17.06 7.44
CA LEU A 335 4.63 18.17 6.62
C LEU A 335 5.17 17.65 5.28
N ALA A 336 4.86 18.36 4.21
CA ALA A 336 5.07 17.91 2.84
C ALA A 336 5.72 18.93 1.91
N TRP A 337 6.40 19.93 2.44
CA TRP A 337 7.29 20.74 1.59
C TRP A 337 8.46 19.92 1.07
N ALA A 338 8.94 18.94 1.87
CA ALA A 338 9.96 18.00 1.43
C ALA A 338 9.74 16.60 2.02
N ILE A 339 10.11 15.56 1.23
CA ILE A 339 10.23 14.16 1.65
C ILE A 339 11.44 13.50 0.98
N THR A 340 11.94 12.39 1.51
CA THR A 340 13.01 11.66 0.83
C THR A 340 12.48 10.74 -0.26
N VAL A 341 13.31 10.51 -1.30
CA VAL A 341 13.03 9.53 -2.37
C VAL A 341 12.71 8.15 -1.78
N HIS A 342 13.45 7.70 -0.76
CA HIS A 342 13.18 6.42 -0.07
C HIS A 342 11.78 6.36 0.54
N LYS A 343 11.35 7.43 1.22
CA LYS A 343 10.02 7.50 1.83
C LYS A 343 8.89 7.70 0.81
N SER A 344 9.21 8.12 -0.42
CA SER A 344 8.23 8.23 -1.50
C SER A 344 7.98 6.91 -2.24
N GLN A 345 8.76 5.86 -1.97
CA GLN A 345 8.57 4.56 -2.60
C GLN A 345 7.18 4.00 -2.31
N GLY A 346 6.52 3.40 -3.30
CA GLY A 346 5.13 2.94 -3.20
C GLY A 346 4.07 4.06 -3.36
N MET A 347 4.43 5.34 -3.21
CA MET A 347 3.47 6.45 -3.34
C MET A 347 3.24 6.88 -4.79
N THR A 348 2.14 7.59 -5.03
CA THR A 348 1.90 8.38 -6.23
C THR A 348 1.69 9.81 -5.82
N LEU A 349 2.47 10.74 -6.40
CA LEU A 349 2.39 12.17 -6.14
C LEU A 349 1.67 12.86 -7.29
N ASP A 350 0.78 13.78 -6.97
CA ASP A 350 0.08 14.57 -8.00
C ASP A 350 1.05 15.49 -8.73
N ALA A 351 2.02 16.06 -8.01
CA ALA A 351 3.14 16.82 -8.58
C ALA A 351 4.35 16.72 -7.64
N ALA A 352 5.55 16.87 -8.16
CA ALA A 352 6.77 16.87 -7.35
C ALA A 352 7.85 17.76 -7.94
N ARG A 353 8.59 18.40 -7.04
CA ARG A 353 9.86 19.06 -7.32
C ARG A 353 11.00 18.15 -6.87
N ILE A 354 11.85 17.71 -7.77
CA ILE A 354 12.81 16.62 -7.54
C ILE A 354 14.23 17.15 -7.66
N ASP A 355 15.05 16.97 -6.62
CA ASP A 355 16.48 17.25 -6.66
C ASP A 355 17.28 15.94 -6.56
N LEU A 356 17.88 15.56 -7.67
CA LEU A 356 18.73 14.37 -7.82
C LEU A 356 20.20 14.75 -8.06
N SER A 357 20.61 15.98 -7.75
CA SER A 357 22.00 16.42 -7.87
C SER A 357 22.96 15.60 -6.97
N ARG A 358 22.43 15.06 -5.87
CA ARG A 358 23.16 14.24 -4.90
C ARG A 358 22.69 12.78 -4.88
N ALA A 359 22.13 12.28 -5.98
CA ALA A 359 21.81 10.85 -6.07
C ALA A 359 23.08 10.01 -5.91
N PHE A 360 23.03 8.96 -5.05
CA PHE A 360 24.22 8.22 -4.63
C PHE A 360 24.09 6.69 -4.80
N VAL A 361 22.90 6.21 -5.21
CA VAL A 361 22.64 4.79 -5.47
C VAL A 361 21.87 4.63 -6.77
N GLU A 362 22.18 3.56 -7.51
CA GLU A 362 21.46 3.17 -8.71
C GLU A 362 19.98 2.93 -8.42
N GLY A 363 19.09 3.26 -9.37
CA GLY A 363 17.64 3.16 -9.21
C GLY A 363 16.99 4.34 -8.49
N MET A 364 17.72 5.17 -7.75
CA MET A 364 17.16 6.28 -6.99
C MET A 364 16.41 7.29 -7.87
N GLY A 365 17.00 7.65 -9.01
CA GLY A 365 16.35 8.55 -9.94
C GLY A 365 15.11 7.94 -10.58
N TYR A 366 15.18 6.67 -10.96
CA TYR A 366 14.00 5.94 -11.47
C TYR A 366 12.86 5.92 -10.41
N VAL A 367 13.18 5.64 -9.15
CA VAL A 367 12.18 5.70 -8.07
C VAL A 367 11.56 7.08 -7.97
N ALA A 368 12.38 8.16 -7.91
CA ALA A 368 11.88 9.51 -7.78
C ALA A 368 11.00 9.93 -8.95
N LEU A 369 11.50 9.77 -10.18
CA LEU A 369 10.78 10.13 -11.40
C LEU A 369 9.50 9.33 -11.58
N SER A 370 9.48 8.05 -11.23
CA SER A 370 8.28 7.22 -11.33
C SER A 370 7.17 7.58 -10.33
N ARG A 371 7.37 8.53 -9.42
CA ARG A 371 6.34 8.95 -8.45
C ARG A 371 5.24 9.79 -9.06
N VAL A 372 5.57 10.63 -10.06
CA VAL A 372 4.60 11.53 -10.71
C VAL A 372 3.91 10.88 -11.91
N LYS A 373 2.75 11.43 -12.26
CA LYS A 373 1.88 10.88 -13.31
C LYS A 373 2.35 11.25 -14.73
N GLY A 374 3.15 12.30 -14.88
CA GLY A 374 3.60 12.74 -16.18
C GLY A 374 4.59 13.90 -16.10
N LEU A 375 5.21 14.23 -17.23
CA LEU A 375 6.26 15.24 -17.35
C LEU A 375 5.79 16.63 -16.90
N LYS A 376 4.54 16.98 -17.18
CA LYS A 376 3.94 18.27 -16.76
C LYS A 376 3.85 18.44 -15.24
N HIS A 377 3.86 17.34 -14.50
CA HIS A 377 3.78 17.33 -13.03
C HIS A 377 5.16 17.27 -12.35
N LEU A 378 6.23 17.31 -13.16
CA LEU A 378 7.61 17.25 -12.71
C LEU A 378 8.28 18.64 -12.82
N GLN A 379 8.92 19.08 -11.74
CA GLN A 379 9.99 20.07 -11.77
C GLN A 379 11.29 19.38 -11.33
N LEU A 380 12.39 19.60 -12.06
CA LEU A 380 13.66 18.92 -11.80
C LEU A 380 14.74 19.96 -11.45
N ASP A 381 15.04 20.11 -10.15
CA ASP A 381 16.00 21.11 -9.65
C ASP A 381 17.45 20.72 -9.96
N GLY A 382 17.74 19.43 -9.97
CA GLY A 382 19.08 18.94 -10.23
C GLY A 382 19.09 17.47 -10.64
N LEU A 383 20.06 17.09 -11.46
CA LEU A 383 20.23 15.76 -11.99
C LEU A 383 21.71 15.43 -12.13
N ASN A 384 22.18 14.38 -11.48
CA ASN A 384 23.52 13.84 -11.71
C ASN A 384 23.49 12.55 -12.54
N GLY A 385 24.67 12.10 -12.99
CA GLY A 385 24.76 10.88 -13.79
C GLY A 385 24.35 9.59 -13.05
N MET A 386 24.41 9.56 -11.71
CA MET A 386 24.00 8.40 -10.92
C MET A 386 22.46 8.25 -10.93
N ALA A 387 21.73 9.35 -10.94
CA ALA A 387 20.27 9.32 -10.98
C ALA A 387 19.69 8.63 -12.22
N LEU A 388 20.40 8.63 -13.33
CA LEU A 388 20.00 7.99 -14.58
C LEU A 388 20.49 6.54 -14.70
N ARG A 389 21.22 6.05 -13.71
CA ARG A 389 21.74 4.70 -13.70
C ARG A 389 20.78 3.75 -13.01
N VAL A 390 20.71 2.56 -13.57
CA VAL A 390 20.07 1.38 -13.00
C VAL A 390 21.06 0.23 -12.98
N SER A 391 20.92 -0.68 -12.04
CA SER A 391 21.82 -1.82 -11.91
C SER A 391 21.86 -2.64 -13.19
N ARG A 392 23.06 -3.04 -13.61
CA ARG A 392 23.27 -3.98 -14.72
C ARG A 392 22.61 -5.31 -14.40
N GLU A 393 22.77 -5.78 -13.17
CA GLU A 393 22.17 -7.02 -12.67
C GLU A 393 20.64 -6.96 -12.77
N ALA A 394 20.01 -5.84 -12.39
CA ALA A 394 18.57 -5.65 -12.53
C ALA A 394 18.10 -5.72 -13.99
N ARG A 395 18.90 -5.23 -14.95
CA ARG A 395 18.57 -5.31 -16.39
C ARG A 395 18.66 -6.73 -16.93
N GLU A 396 19.71 -7.46 -16.54
CA GLU A 396 19.90 -8.86 -16.93
C GLU A 396 18.77 -9.72 -16.34
N LEU A 397 18.42 -9.47 -15.08
CA LEU A 397 17.31 -10.13 -14.39
C LEU A 397 15.95 -9.80 -15.06
N ASP A 398 15.68 -8.55 -15.45
CA ASP A 398 14.42 -8.16 -16.11
C ASP A 398 14.18 -8.95 -17.39
N GLY A 399 15.23 -9.17 -18.22
CA GLY A 399 15.16 -10.00 -19.42
C GLY A 399 14.75 -11.43 -19.09
N LEU A 400 15.42 -12.06 -18.12
CA LEU A 400 15.09 -13.41 -17.66
C LEU A 400 13.66 -13.53 -17.11
N LEU A 401 13.21 -12.53 -16.35
CA LEU A 401 11.86 -12.53 -15.77
C LEU A 401 10.77 -12.38 -16.84
N ARG A 402 11.02 -11.59 -17.89
CA ARG A 402 10.09 -11.48 -19.03
C ARG A 402 9.98 -12.80 -19.77
N ASP A 403 11.10 -13.45 -20.07
CA ASP A 403 11.11 -14.75 -20.74
C ASP A 403 10.38 -15.82 -19.89
N ARG A 404 10.66 -15.87 -18.59
CA ARG A 404 9.94 -16.78 -17.66
C ARG A 404 8.45 -16.49 -17.60
N SER A 405 8.04 -15.23 -17.66
CA SER A 405 6.61 -14.87 -17.67
C SER A 405 5.92 -15.33 -18.94
N GLN A 406 6.57 -15.22 -20.12
CA GLN A 406 6.03 -15.74 -21.37
C GLN A 406 5.91 -17.26 -21.36
N GLN A 407 6.92 -17.95 -20.83
CA GLN A 407 6.88 -19.40 -20.62
C GLN A 407 5.73 -19.80 -19.69
N ALA A 408 5.56 -19.09 -18.57
CA ALA A 408 4.47 -19.33 -17.62
C ALA A 408 3.08 -19.12 -18.26
N LEU A 409 2.90 -18.11 -19.11
CA LEU A 409 1.65 -17.91 -19.85
C LEU A 409 1.31 -19.09 -20.75
N SER A 410 2.31 -19.64 -21.45
CA SER A 410 2.12 -20.80 -22.32
C SER A 410 1.88 -22.07 -21.53
N GLN A 411 2.65 -22.31 -20.45
CA GLN A 411 2.57 -23.50 -19.62
C GLN A 411 1.24 -23.60 -18.87
N HIS A 412 0.72 -22.47 -18.39
CA HIS A 412 -0.49 -22.40 -17.58
C HIS A 412 -1.73 -21.92 -18.37
N ALA A 413 -1.68 -21.89 -19.70
CA ALA A 413 -2.80 -21.45 -20.53
C ALA A 413 -4.15 -22.11 -20.15
N PRO A 414 -4.27 -23.42 -19.90
CA PRO A 414 -5.55 -24.02 -19.51
C PRO A 414 -6.12 -23.48 -18.20
N VAL A 415 -5.26 -23.20 -17.20
CA VAL A 415 -5.66 -22.64 -15.92
C VAL A 415 -6.15 -21.20 -16.11
N ILE A 416 -5.45 -20.42 -16.94
CA ILE A 416 -5.77 -19.03 -17.24
C ILE A 416 -7.09 -18.95 -17.99
N ASP A 417 -7.32 -19.79 -18.98
CA ASP A 417 -8.52 -19.78 -19.81
C ASP A 417 -9.75 -20.20 -18.99
N THR A 418 -9.63 -21.27 -18.20
CA THR A 418 -10.69 -21.68 -17.27
C THR A 418 -11.04 -20.57 -16.27
N TRP A 419 -10.05 -19.83 -15.78
CA TRP A 419 -10.27 -18.71 -14.88
C TRP A 419 -10.99 -17.54 -15.59
N ARG A 420 -10.58 -17.22 -16.83
CA ARG A 420 -11.23 -16.18 -17.65
C ARG A 420 -12.70 -16.51 -17.92
N GLU A 421 -13.00 -17.75 -18.26
CA GLU A 421 -14.38 -18.19 -18.49
C GLU A 421 -15.23 -18.05 -17.22
N ARG A 422 -14.67 -18.42 -16.05
CA ARG A 422 -15.36 -18.23 -14.75
C ARG A 422 -15.61 -16.77 -14.41
N GLU A 423 -14.63 -15.89 -14.65
CA GLU A 423 -14.78 -14.45 -14.39
C GLU A 423 -15.77 -13.82 -15.38
N ALA A 424 -15.77 -14.23 -16.66
CA ALA A 424 -16.76 -13.80 -17.64
C ALA A 424 -18.18 -14.23 -17.25
N SER A 425 -18.36 -15.49 -16.86
CA SER A 425 -19.65 -16.00 -16.37
C SER A 425 -20.14 -15.32 -15.07
N ARG A 426 -19.21 -14.89 -14.22
CA ARG A 426 -19.54 -14.09 -13.03
C ARG A 426 -19.97 -12.67 -13.39
N ALA A 427 -19.33 -12.06 -14.39
CA ALA A 427 -19.71 -10.73 -14.89
C ALA A 427 -21.08 -10.75 -15.58
N GLU A 428 -21.43 -11.85 -16.24
CA GLU A 428 -22.75 -12.04 -16.89
C GLU A 428 -23.83 -12.44 -15.89
N GLY A 429 -23.48 -13.12 -14.79
CA GLY A 429 -24.38 -13.64 -13.75
C GLY A 429 -24.36 -12.82 -12.47
N SER A 430 -24.56 -11.53 -12.54
CA SER A 430 -24.82 -10.52 -11.49
C SER A 430 -24.87 -10.99 -10.01
N GLU A 431 -23.84 -11.62 -9.49
CA GLU A 431 -23.67 -11.78 -8.02
C GLU A 431 -22.60 -10.86 -7.43
N ASP A 432 -21.76 -10.23 -8.25
CA ASP A 432 -20.68 -9.29 -7.85
C ASP A 432 -21.00 -7.82 -8.20
N GLU A 433 -22.25 -7.45 -8.47
CA GLU A 433 -22.71 -6.05 -8.63
C GLU A 433 -22.47 -5.16 -7.39
N ILE A 434 -21.90 -5.71 -6.33
CA ILE A 434 -21.76 -4.97 -5.06
C ILE A 434 -20.54 -4.05 -5.06
N ASP A 435 -19.51 -4.33 -5.86
CA ASP A 435 -18.26 -3.56 -5.86
C ASP A 435 -18.25 -2.38 -6.87
N GLU A 436 -19.24 -2.27 -7.79
CA GLU A 436 -19.39 -1.14 -8.73
C GLU A 436 -20.56 -0.21 -8.41
N LEU A 437 -21.44 -0.59 -7.48
CA LEU A 437 -22.51 0.31 -7.04
C LEU A 437 -21.89 1.37 -6.11
N GLU A 438 -21.90 2.61 -6.54
CA GLU A 438 -21.56 3.75 -5.69
C GLU A 438 -22.42 3.71 -4.43
N LEU A 439 -21.78 3.46 -3.31
CA LEU A 439 -22.43 3.45 -2.01
C LEU A 439 -22.84 4.88 -1.66
N ASP A 440 -24.15 5.13 -1.59
CA ASP A 440 -24.66 6.45 -1.21
C ASP A 440 -24.39 6.68 0.31
N PRO A 441 -23.44 7.57 0.67
CA PRO A 441 -23.07 7.78 2.07
C PRO A 441 -24.22 8.38 2.90
N MET A 442 -25.11 9.16 2.27
CA MET A 442 -26.24 9.77 2.96
C MET A 442 -27.31 8.73 3.30
N VAL A 443 -27.61 7.84 2.35
CA VAL A 443 -28.56 6.74 2.58
C VAL A 443 -28.01 5.78 3.64
N LEU A 444 -26.71 5.44 3.59
CA LEU A 444 -26.09 4.60 4.60
C LEU A 444 -26.13 5.22 5.99
N ALA A 445 -25.87 6.53 6.12
CA ALA A 445 -25.93 7.23 7.39
C ALA A 445 -27.36 7.21 7.97
N LYS A 446 -28.38 7.46 7.15
CA LYS A 446 -29.79 7.39 7.55
C LYS A 446 -30.21 5.98 7.99
N LEU A 447 -29.77 4.94 7.25
CA LEU A 447 -30.01 3.54 7.63
C LEU A 447 -29.34 3.17 8.95
N LYS A 448 -28.13 3.67 9.23
CA LYS A 448 -27.43 3.46 10.53
C LYS A 448 -28.15 4.16 11.68
N SER A 449 -28.63 5.41 11.49
CA SER A 449 -29.40 6.15 12.48
C SER A 449 -30.72 5.42 12.80
N TRP A 450 -31.50 5.12 11.78
CA TRP A 450 -32.73 4.34 11.89
C TRP A 450 -32.53 3.01 12.64
N ARG A 451 -31.49 2.26 12.28
CA ARG A 451 -31.17 1.00 12.99
C ARG A 451 -30.93 1.21 14.48
N THR A 452 -30.20 2.27 14.83
CA THR A 452 -29.85 2.59 16.23
C THR A 452 -31.10 2.98 17.02
N GLU A 453 -31.96 3.80 16.44
CA GLU A 453 -33.24 4.23 17.01
C GLU A 453 -34.16 3.01 17.23
N ARG A 454 -34.30 2.17 16.20
CA ARG A 454 -35.13 0.97 16.26
C ARG A 454 -34.62 -0.05 17.28
N ALA A 455 -33.28 -0.17 17.41
CA ALA A 455 -32.66 -1.03 18.42
C ALA A 455 -32.95 -0.55 19.84
N ALA A 456 -32.91 0.76 20.08
CA ALA A 456 -33.24 1.36 21.35
C ALA A 456 -34.73 1.13 21.73
N GLU A 457 -35.65 1.29 20.77
CA GLU A 457 -37.08 1.05 20.99
C GLU A 457 -37.41 -0.37 21.43
N ILE A 458 -36.72 -1.38 20.84
CA ILE A 458 -36.99 -2.79 21.16
C ILE A 458 -36.05 -3.38 22.21
N GLY A 459 -35.13 -2.57 22.75
CA GLY A 459 -34.20 -2.97 23.82
C GLY A 459 -33.21 -4.05 23.36
N LYS A 460 -32.82 -4.08 22.06
CA LYS A 460 -31.90 -5.07 21.51
C LYS A 460 -30.66 -4.42 20.88
N PRO A 461 -29.52 -5.14 20.83
CA PRO A 461 -28.33 -4.64 20.13
C PRO A 461 -28.61 -4.35 18.64
N PRO A 462 -28.05 -3.28 18.05
CA PRO A 462 -28.34 -2.84 16.67
C PRO A 462 -28.06 -3.91 15.59
N TYR A 463 -27.07 -4.77 15.78
CA TYR A 463 -26.73 -5.82 14.81
C TYR A 463 -27.81 -6.90 14.67
N ILE A 464 -28.72 -7.02 15.63
CA ILE A 464 -29.85 -7.98 15.57
C ILE A 464 -30.88 -7.52 14.54
N ILE A 465 -31.06 -6.22 14.39
CA ILE A 465 -31.98 -5.66 13.40
C ILE A 465 -31.39 -5.81 11.99
N ALA A 466 -30.19 -5.26 11.79
CA ALA A 466 -29.49 -5.34 10.51
C ALA A 466 -27.96 -5.26 10.73
N GLY A 467 -27.20 -6.19 10.15
CA GLY A 467 -25.74 -6.13 10.11
C GLY A 467 -25.25 -4.99 9.19
N ASN A 468 -24.00 -4.52 9.39
CA ASN A 468 -23.44 -3.45 8.58
C ASN A 468 -23.44 -3.80 7.09
N ALA A 469 -23.06 -5.03 6.72
CA ALA A 469 -23.06 -5.49 5.34
C ALA A 469 -24.45 -5.40 4.67
N LEU A 470 -25.54 -5.67 5.40
CA LEU A 470 -26.89 -5.50 4.86
C LEU A 470 -27.24 -4.02 4.64
N LEU A 471 -26.84 -3.13 5.56
CA LEU A 471 -27.08 -1.68 5.38
C LEU A 471 -26.29 -1.10 4.21
N GLU A 472 -25.07 -1.57 3.99
CA GLU A 472 -24.22 -1.19 2.85
C GLU A 472 -24.84 -1.66 1.53
N LEU A 473 -25.35 -2.89 1.47
CA LEU A 473 -26.09 -3.42 0.33
C LEU A 473 -27.37 -2.63 0.02
N LEU A 474 -28.12 -2.26 1.04
CA LEU A 474 -29.33 -1.46 0.89
C LEU A 474 -29.03 -0.05 0.39
N ALA A 475 -27.95 0.57 0.90
CA ALA A 475 -27.51 1.90 0.47
C ALA A 475 -26.96 1.91 -0.97
N ALA A 476 -26.34 0.81 -1.41
CA ALA A 476 -25.79 0.65 -2.74
C ALA A 476 -26.88 0.31 -3.79
N ARG A 477 -27.78 -0.63 -3.47
CA ARG A 477 -28.82 -1.11 -4.42
C ARG A 477 -30.06 -0.24 -4.46
N ARG A 478 -30.34 0.53 -3.42
CA ARG A 478 -31.51 1.43 -3.26
C ARG A 478 -32.82 0.78 -3.78
N PRO A 479 -33.25 -0.38 -3.23
CA PRO A 479 -34.43 -1.09 -3.71
C PRO A 479 -35.66 -0.17 -3.66
N GLN A 480 -36.44 -0.14 -4.72
CA GLN A 480 -37.64 0.70 -4.84
C GLN A 480 -38.95 -0.05 -4.50
N THR A 481 -38.89 -1.37 -4.54
CA THR A 481 -40.05 -2.23 -4.28
C THR A 481 -39.74 -3.30 -3.25
N ARG A 482 -40.78 -3.85 -2.62
CA ARG A 482 -40.66 -4.96 -1.68
C ARG A 482 -40.06 -6.21 -2.35
N ALA A 483 -40.33 -6.42 -3.63
CA ALA A 483 -39.74 -7.53 -4.39
C ALA A 483 -38.23 -7.35 -4.59
N GLU A 484 -37.78 -6.13 -4.88
CA GLU A 484 -36.35 -5.80 -4.96
C GLU A 484 -35.66 -5.88 -3.59
N LEU A 485 -36.35 -5.44 -2.53
CA LEU A 485 -35.85 -5.52 -1.15
C LEU A 485 -35.57 -6.96 -0.74
N LEU A 486 -36.46 -7.90 -1.08
CA LEU A 486 -36.29 -9.33 -0.81
C LEU A 486 -35.14 -9.98 -1.58
N ARG A 487 -34.69 -9.38 -2.69
CA ARG A 487 -33.51 -9.84 -3.44
C ARG A 487 -32.19 -9.40 -2.80
N VAL A 488 -32.22 -8.47 -1.83
CA VAL A 488 -31.01 -8.03 -1.14
C VAL A 488 -30.55 -9.12 -0.18
N LYS A 489 -29.34 -9.60 -0.34
CA LYS A 489 -28.76 -10.66 0.51
C LYS A 489 -28.78 -10.24 1.99
N GLY A 490 -29.41 -11.06 2.81
CA GLY A 490 -29.59 -10.79 4.26
C GLY A 490 -30.96 -10.18 4.62
N MET A 491 -31.81 -9.86 3.61
CA MET A 491 -33.17 -9.42 3.79
C MET A 491 -34.14 -10.58 3.54
N GLY A 492 -34.39 -11.37 4.55
CA GLY A 492 -35.40 -12.43 4.50
C GLY A 492 -36.82 -11.90 4.74
N GLU A 493 -37.85 -12.71 4.42
CA GLU A 493 -39.26 -12.34 4.54
C GLU A 493 -39.66 -11.80 5.93
N ALA A 494 -39.13 -12.38 7.02
CA ALA A 494 -39.38 -11.90 8.37
C ALA A 494 -38.86 -10.49 8.63
N LYS A 495 -37.66 -10.16 8.12
CA LYS A 495 -37.10 -8.81 8.24
C LYS A 495 -37.80 -7.82 7.31
N ALA A 496 -38.14 -8.24 6.11
CA ALA A 496 -38.90 -7.40 5.18
C ALA A 496 -40.32 -7.11 5.66
N ALA A 497 -40.94 -8.05 6.39
CA ALA A 497 -42.21 -7.83 7.04
C ALA A 497 -42.10 -6.87 8.24
N ALA A 498 -41.04 -6.94 9.02
CA ALA A 498 -40.86 -6.14 10.23
C ALA A 498 -40.32 -4.73 9.96
N TYR A 499 -39.47 -4.55 8.93
CA TYR A 499 -38.68 -3.33 8.70
C TYR A 499 -38.69 -2.84 7.25
N GLY A 500 -39.37 -3.55 6.35
CA GLY A 500 -39.29 -3.28 4.91
C GLY A 500 -39.81 -1.90 4.52
N ASP A 501 -40.89 -1.44 5.11
CA ASP A 501 -41.51 -0.15 4.78
C ASP A 501 -40.61 1.02 5.26
N ASP A 502 -40.03 0.92 6.43
CA ASP A 502 -39.09 1.91 6.98
C ASP A 502 -37.83 1.99 6.07
N ILE A 503 -37.28 0.84 5.72
CA ILE A 503 -36.09 0.76 4.87
C ILE A 503 -36.37 1.33 3.48
N LEU A 504 -37.50 0.97 2.87
CA LEU A 504 -37.91 1.49 1.56
C LEU A 504 -38.11 3.01 1.60
N ALA A 505 -38.66 3.56 2.67
CA ALA A 505 -38.81 5.00 2.84
C ALA A 505 -37.45 5.71 2.90
N ILE A 506 -36.46 5.12 3.54
CA ILE A 506 -35.09 5.69 3.65
C ILE A 506 -34.31 5.61 2.35
N VAL A 507 -34.37 4.49 1.63
CA VAL A 507 -33.58 4.29 0.40
C VAL A 507 -34.16 5.00 -0.82
N ARG A 508 -35.42 5.42 -0.78
CA ARG A 508 -36.08 6.23 -1.82
C ARG A 508 -35.75 7.72 -1.75
N LEU A 509 -35.20 8.17 -0.62
CA LEU A 509 -34.74 9.55 -0.41
C LEU A 509 -33.42 9.81 -1.13
#